data_22a508462e9e4d8247eacf8b022be4e1
#
_entry.id   22a508462e9e4d8247eacf8b022be4e1
#
_cell.length_a   1.000
_cell.length_b   1.000
_cell.length_c   1.000
_cell.angle_alpha   90.00
_cell.angle_beta   90.00
_cell.angle_gamma   90.00
#
_symmetry.space_group_name_H-M   'P 1'
#
loop_
_entity.id
_entity.type
_entity.pdbx_description
1 polymer ?
#
loop_
_entity_poly.entity_id
_entity_poly.type
_entity_poly.pdbx_seq_one_letter_code
_entity_poly.pdbx_strand_id
1 'polypeptide(L)'
;MSSGPAGPTFGAIDDESLPLAVLVHGFPDTPHTWRHLGPQMAEHGYRVVAPWLPGYAAPASHPVSVGTYVRHILEVRAAHRGDERAVLIGHDWGANAGYGAISFAPSAFSKFVSLAIPPTAALGAGLFSYPQLKRSFYVWFIQQAGLAEPVLLGDGFWEGLWADWSPGYDAAADIAEFRRWVGAETIAGVVNPYRASFNAEVAEPDTEAEAAASMCLPPIPTLYLHGSTDGAIGAELLTDVAGCLPADGSVFELLDGVGHFLHLETPDEVWRRIGGWLTD
;
A
#
# COMPACT_ATOMS: atom_id res chain seq x y z
N MET A 1 -12.84 18.68 -11.85
CA MET A 1 -12.19 17.72 -10.94
C MET A 1 -11.45 18.53 -9.89
N SER A 2 -11.88 18.52 -8.65
CA SER A 2 -11.10 19.10 -7.55
C SER A 2 -9.93 18.14 -7.34
N SER A 3 -8.77 18.50 -7.89
CA SER A 3 -7.54 17.77 -7.53
C SER A 3 -7.29 18.01 -6.06
N GLY A 4 -7.32 16.95 -5.25
CA GLY A 4 -6.83 17.00 -3.87
C GLY A 4 -5.41 17.57 -3.81
N PRO A 5 -4.89 17.85 -2.59
CA PRO A 5 -3.53 18.37 -2.46
C PRO A 5 -2.53 17.40 -3.09
N ALA A 6 -1.48 17.94 -3.69
CA ALA A 6 -0.36 17.13 -4.15
C ALA A 6 0.25 16.40 -2.93
N GLY A 7 0.59 15.13 -3.10
CA GLY A 7 1.33 14.39 -2.10
C GLY A 7 2.76 14.93 -1.93
N PRO A 8 3.46 14.57 -0.84
CA PRO A 8 4.82 14.99 -0.62
C PRO A 8 5.77 14.48 -1.73
N THR A 9 6.78 15.28 -2.01
CA THR A 9 7.89 14.93 -2.89
C THR A 9 9.21 15.08 -2.14
N PHE A 10 10.21 14.28 -2.51
CA PHE A 10 11.53 14.33 -1.90
C PHE A 10 12.61 14.35 -2.99
N GLY A 11 13.71 15.04 -2.72
CA GLY A 11 14.80 15.20 -3.67
C GLY A 11 14.49 16.17 -4.80
N ALA A 12 15.28 16.09 -5.86
CA ALA A 12 15.17 16.96 -7.03
C ALA A 12 14.07 16.44 -7.99
N ILE A 13 12.81 16.66 -7.66
CA ILE A 13 11.67 16.07 -8.37
C ILE A 13 11.63 16.42 -9.87
N ASP A 14 12.15 17.59 -10.25
CA ASP A 14 12.19 18.06 -11.63
C ASP A 14 13.44 17.59 -12.42
N ASP A 15 14.38 16.91 -11.77
CA ASP A 15 15.60 16.40 -12.43
C ASP A 15 15.34 15.03 -13.08
N GLU A 16 14.92 15.03 -14.33
CA GLU A 16 14.62 13.83 -15.11
C GLU A 16 15.86 12.93 -15.38
N SER A 17 17.08 13.39 -15.09
CA SER A 17 18.26 12.53 -15.15
C SER A 17 18.28 11.47 -14.04
N LEU A 18 17.57 11.70 -12.94
CA LEU A 18 17.41 10.78 -11.83
C LEU A 18 16.20 9.84 -12.04
N PRO A 19 16.30 8.56 -11.61
CA PRO A 19 15.17 7.63 -11.66
C PRO A 19 14.03 8.09 -10.73
N LEU A 20 12.79 7.82 -11.14
CA LEU A 20 11.60 8.10 -10.34
C LEU A 20 11.36 6.96 -9.33
N ALA A 21 11.04 7.31 -8.09
CA ALA A 21 10.46 6.40 -7.11
C ALA A 21 9.02 6.85 -6.78
N VAL A 22 8.05 5.96 -6.96
CA VAL A 22 6.65 6.19 -6.57
C VAL A 22 6.38 5.41 -5.29
N LEU A 23 6.03 6.11 -4.19
CA LEU A 23 5.78 5.54 -2.88
C LEU A 23 4.29 5.61 -2.55
N VAL A 24 3.61 4.48 -2.45
CA VAL A 24 2.15 4.39 -2.35
C VAL A 24 1.73 3.86 -0.99
N HIS A 25 1.04 4.71 -0.22
CA HIS A 25 0.53 4.37 1.11
C HIS A 25 -0.67 3.41 1.05
N GLY A 26 -1.11 2.94 2.20
CA GLY A 26 -2.28 2.09 2.33
C GLY A 26 -3.31 2.60 3.32
N PHE A 27 -3.93 1.69 4.05
CA PHE A 27 -4.98 1.92 5.02
C PHE A 27 -4.53 1.46 6.42
N PRO A 28 -4.97 2.12 7.47
CA PRO A 28 -5.50 3.49 7.52
C PRO A 28 -4.36 4.50 7.69
N ASP A 29 -3.87 5.02 6.58
CA ASP A 29 -2.64 5.80 6.56
C ASP A 29 -2.72 6.95 5.53
N THR A 30 -1.65 7.71 5.38
CA THR A 30 -1.53 8.86 4.48
C THR A 30 -0.14 8.87 3.84
N PRO A 31 0.13 9.70 2.81
CA PRO A 31 1.49 9.83 2.27
C PRO A 31 2.55 10.28 3.29
N HIS A 32 2.15 10.77 4.48
CA HIS A 32 3.06 11.12 5.57
C HIS A 32 3.84 9.91 6.11
N THR A 33 3.33 8.71 5.90
CA THR A 33 4.00 7.45 6.25
C THR A 33 5.42 7.38 5.67
N TRP A 34 5.67 8.02 4.55
CA TRP A 34 6.94 8.00 3.83
C TRP A 34 7.99 9.01 4.34
N ARG A 35 7.72 9.70 5.47
CA ARG A 35 8.59 10.74 6.06
C ARG A 35 10.01 10.28 6.39
N HIS A 36 10.23 8.98 6.59
CA HIS A 36 11.55 8.40 6.82
C HIS A 36 12.15 7.86 5.52
N LEU A 37 11.42 7.02 4.81
CA LEU A 37 11.92 6.35 3.60
C LEU A 37 12.08 7.32 2.42
N GLY A 38 11.20 8.30 2.26
CA GLY A 38 11.26 9.27 1.15
C GLY A 38 12.58 10.06 1.09
N PRO A 39 13.02 10.70 2.19
CA PRO A 39 14.35 11.35 2.23
C PRO A 39 15.50 10.40 1.96
N GLN A 40 15.50 9.19 2.52
CA GLN A 40 16.54 8.19 2.31
C GLN A 40 16.65 7.78 0.82
N MET A 41 15.52 7.59 0.15
CA MET A 41 15.47 7.34 -1.30
C MET A 41 16.05 8.52 -2.09
N ALA A 42 15.70 9.75 -1.70
CA ALA A 42 16.19 10.97 -2.35
C ALA A 42 17.71 11.12 -2.21
N GLU A 43 18.28 10.85 -1.03
CA GLU A 43 19.72 10.84 -0.77
C GLU A 43 20.46 9.78 -1.61
N HIS A 44 19.77 8.71 -2.02
CA HIS A 44 20.30 7.67 -2.89
C HIS A 44 20.06 7.93 -4.39
N GLY A 45 19.71 9.17 -4.74
CA GLY A 45 19.66 9.59 -6.13
C GLY A 45 18.34 9.31 -6.84
N TYR A 46 17.25 9.14 -6.10
CA TYR A 46 15.91 9.08 -6.68
C TYR A 46 15.19 10.44 -6.57
N ARG A 47 14.39 10.78 -7.55
CA ARG A 47 13.32 11.75 -7.39
C ARG A 47 12.07 11.02 -6.91
N VAL A 48 11.52 11.46 -5.78
CA VAL A 48 10.51 10.68 -5.06
C VAL A 48 9.18 11.40 -5.06
N VAL A 49 8.10 10.69 -5.37
CA VAL A 49 6.73 11.15 -5.22
C VAL A 49 5.92 10.18 -4.38
N ALA A 50 5.17 10.71 -3.43
CA ALA A 50 4.26 9.93 -2.58
C ALA A 50 2.83 10.47 -2.77
N PRO A 51 2.06 9.93 -3.73
CA PRO A 51 0.73 10.43 -4.05
C PRO A 51 -0.28 10.09 -2.95
N TRP A 52 -1.33 10.91 -2.84
CA TRP A 52 -2.55 10.52 -2.15
C TRP A 52 -3.28 9.45 -2.95
N LEU A 53 -3.69 8.39 -2.28
CA LEU A 53 -4.65 7.47 -2.88
C LEU A 53 -6.02 8.15 -3.08
N PRO A 54 -6.71 7.89 -4.20
CA PRO A 54 -8.07 8.40 -4.44
C PRO A 54 -9.01 8.12 -3.26
N GLY A 55 -9.79 9.13 -2.89
CA GLY A 55 -10.76 9.04 -1.79
C GLY A 55 -10.25 9.48 -0.42
N TYR A 56 -8.95 9.74 -0.24
CA TYR A 56 -8.37 10.13 1.06
C TYR A 56 -8.40 11.66 1.31
N ALA A 57 -7.68 12.42 0.49
CA ALA A 57 -7.53 13.87 0.72
C ALA A 57 -8.70 14.71 0.20
N ALA A 58 -9.57 14.11 -0.59
CA ALA A 58 -10.80 14.70 -1.11
C ALA A 58 -11.83 13.59 -1.38
N PRO A 59 -13.14 13.92 -1.34
CA PRO A 59 -14.16 12.97 -1.73
C PRO A 59 -13.91 12.44 -3.15
N ALA A 60 -14.00 11.14 -3.33
CA ALA A 60 -13.88 10.53 -4.64
C ALA A 60 -15.08 10.91 -5.52
N SER A 61 -14.83 11.26 -6.78
CA SER A 61 -15.89 11.53 -7.77
C SER A 61 -16.55 10.25 -8.32
N HIS A 62 -15.90 9.12 -8.14
CA HIS A 62 -16.33 7.80 -8.58
C HIS A 62 -16.11 6.78 -7.43
N PRO A 63 -16.78 5.62 -7.46
CA PRO A 63 -16.46 4.53 -6.56
C PRO A 63 -14.98 4.17 -6.67
N VAL A 64 -14.30 3.95 -5.53
CA VAL A 64 -12.89 3.62 -5.48
C VAL A 64 -12.71 2.12 -5.32
N SER A 65 -11.84 1.53 -6.12
CA SER A 65 -11.47 0.11 -6.05
C SER A 65 -9.95 -0.06 -6.13
N VAL A 66 -9.45 -1.28 -5.99
CA VAL A 66 -8.03 -1.56 -6.25
C VAL A 66 -7.65 -1.20 -7.68
N GLY A 67 -8.55 -1.41 -8.65
CA GLY A 67 -8.32 -1.01 -10.05
C GLY A 67 -8.14 0.50 -10.21
N THR A 68 -8.91 1.30 -9.47
CA THR A 68 -8.73 2.77 -9.40
C THR A 68 -7.31 3.12 -8.91
N TYR A 69 -6.83 2.43 -7.88
CA TYR A 69 -5.48 2.65 -7.34
C TYR A 69 -4.39 2.24 -8.33
N VAL A 70 -4.56 1.11 -9.02
CA VAL A 70 -3.64 0.67 -10.08
C VAL A 70 -3.51 1.72 -11.17
N ARG A 71 -4.65 2.19 -11.71
CA ARG A 71 -4.70 3.25 -12.72
C ARG A 71 -4.01 4.52 -12.22
N HIS A 72 -4.30 4.95 -11.02
CA HIS A 72 -3.71 6.13 -10.40
C HIS A 72 -2.18 6.03 -10.28
N ILE A 73 -1.64 4.89 -9.88
CA ILE A 73 -0.18 4.66 -9.80
C ILE A 73 0.47 4.88 -11.17
N LEU A 74 -0.11 4.33 -12.24
CA LEU A 74 0.40 4.46 -13.59
C LEU A 74 0.29 5.91 -14.12
N GLU A 75 -0.80 6.61 -13.79
CA GLU A 75 -0.99 8.04 -14.11
C GLU A 75 0.03 8.92 -13.38
N VAL A 76 0.30 8.67 -12.10
CA VAL A 76 1.33 9.38 -11.32
C VAL A 76 2.72 9.17 -11.95
N ARG A 77 3.07 7.93 -12.29
CA ARG A 77 4.32 7.65 -12.99
C ARG A 77 4.43 8.43 -14.30
N ALA A 78 3.38 8.44 -15.11
CA ALA A 78 3.36 9.14 -16.38
C ALA A 78 3.44 10.68 -16.20
N ALA A 79 2.69 11.23 -15.24
CA ALA A 79 2.70 12.66 -14.94
C ALA A 79 4.08 13.16 -14.47
N HIS A 80 4.82 12.32 -13.75
CA HIS A 80 6.21 12.60 -13.34
C HIS A 80 7.25 12.06 -14.32
N ARG A 81 6.87 11.68 -15.53
CA ARG A 81 7.77 11.24 -16.62
C ARG A 81 8.75 10.15 -16.15
N GLY A 82 8.22 9.12 -15.47
CA GLY A 82 9.01 7.96 -15.07
C GLY A 82 9.51 7.19 -16.29
N ASP A 83 10.82 6.97 -16.38
CA ASP A 83 11.45 6.16 -17.43
C ASP A 83 11.51 4.66 -17.04
N GLU A 84 12.27 3.86 -17.78
CA GLU A 84 12.45 2.42 -17.53
C GLU A 84 13.18 2.09 -16.24
N ARG A 85 13.81 3.08 -15.59
CA ARG A 85 14.49 2.92 -14.29
C ARG A 85 13.56 3.18 -13.10
N ALA A 86 12.31 3.61 -13.36
CA ALA A 86 11.36 3.91 -12.29
C ALA A 86 11.15 2.70 -11.37
N VAL A 87 11.04 2.96 -10.06
CA VAL A 87 10.76 1.95 -9.04
C VAL A 87 9.45 2.26 -8.32
N LEU A 88 8.76 1.20 -7.88
CA LEU A 88 7.51 1.30 -7.13
C LEU A 88 7.72 0.73 -5.73
N ILE A 89 7.25 1.44 -4.71
CA ILE A 89 7.21 0.95 -3.32
C ILE A 89 5.79 1.13 -2.82
N GLY A 90 5.17 0.05 -2.34
CA GLY A 90 3.82 0.08 -1.82
C GLY A 90 3.72 -0.51 -0.42
N HIS A 91 2.83 0.04 0.39
CA HIS A 91 2.44 -0.50 1.68
C HIS A 91 0.93 -0.76 1.69
N ASP A 92 0.48 -1.88 2.27
CA ASP A 92 -0.93 -2.27 2.41
C ASP A 92 -1.70 -2.16 1.07
N TRP A 93 -2.77 -1.36 0.96
CA TRP A 93 -3.47 -1.16 -0.32
C TRP A 93 -2.56 -0.64 -1.44
N GLY A 94 -1.56 0.18 -1.10
CA GLY A 94 -0.56 0.62 -2.06
C GLY A 94 0.29 -0.53 -2.59
N ALA A 95 0.59 -1.54 -1.76
CA ALA A 95 1.29 -2.74 -2.19
C ALA A 95 0.38 -3.65 -3.04
N ASN A 96 -0.88 -3.84 -2.62
CA ASN A 96 -1.86 -4.59 -3.40
C ASN A 96 -2.04 -4.00 -4.80
N ALA A 97 -2.26 -2.68 -4.88
CA ALA A 97 -2.32 -1.97 -6.16
C ALA A 97 -0.98 -2.00 -6.92
N GLY A 98 0.13 -2.03 -6.20
CA GLY A 98 1.47 -2.18 -6.78
C GLY A 98 1.62 -3.46 -7.58
N TYR A 99 1.19 -4.61 -7.03
CA TYR A 99 1.12 -5.86 -7.80
C TYR A 99 0.29 -5.71 -9.07
N GLY A 100 -0.86 -5.00 -8.98
CA GLY A 100 -1.68 -4.69 -10.14
C GLY A 100 -0.95 -3.84 -11.17
N ALA A 101 -0.29 -2.77 -10.76
CA ALA A 101 0.40 -1.85 -11.66
C ALA A 101 1.53 -2.52 -12.44
N ILE A 102 2.36 -3.35 -11.77
CA ILE A 102 3.46 -4.06 -12.42
C ILE A 102 2.98 -5.24 -13.28
N SER A 103 1.82 -5.82 -12.97
CA SER A 103 1.25 -6.91 -13.77
C SER A 103 0.47 -6.40 -14.97
N PHE A 104 -0.24 -5.29 -14.82
CA PHE A 104 -0.99 -4.64 -15.91
C PHE A 104 -0.05 -3.95 -16.92
N ALA A 105 1.02 -3.31 -16.44
CA ALA A 105 2.01 -2.63 -17.25
C ALA A 105 3.45 -3.01 -16.84
N PRO A 106 3.96 -4.20 -17.22
CA PRO A 106 5.24 -4.73 -16.73
C PRO A 106 6.46 -3.87 -17.07
N SER A 107 6.37 -3.05 -18.12
CA SER A 107 7.46 -2.13 -18.50
C SER A 107 7.41 -0.79 -17.78
N ALA A 108 6.41 -0.55 -16.91
CA ALA A 108 6.26 0.72 -16.21
C ALA A 108 7.30 0.92 -15.11
N PHE A 109 7.73 -0.15 -14.47
CA PHE A 109 8.69 -0.11 -13.37
C PHE A 109 9.76 -1.18 -13.54
N SER A 110 10.98 -0.88 -13.12
CA SER A 110 12.12 -1.82 -13.16
C SER A 110 12.11 -2.79 -11.99
N LYS A 111 11.69 -2.31 -10.81
CA LYS A 111 11.68 -3.03 -9.54
C LYS A 111 10.45 -2.65 -8.72
N PHE A 112 9.97 -3.57 -7.89
CA PHE A 112 8.86 -3.36 -6.99
C PHE A 112 9.21 -3.75 -5.56
N VAL A 113 8.86 -2.92 -4.58
CA VAL A 113 8.94 -3.26 -3.15
C VAL A 113 7.53 -3.33 -2.58
N SER A 114 7.17 -4.48 -2.04
CA SER A 114 5.91 -4.70 -1.32
C SER A 114 6.18 -4.74 0.18
N LEU A 115 5.52 -3.88 0.93
CA LEU A 115 5.57 -3.85 2.39
C LEU A 115 4.26 -4.37 2.97
N ALA A 116 4.36 -5.38 3.83
CA ALA A 116 3.29 -6.03 4.58
C ALA A 116 2.27 -6.85 3.75
N ILE A 117 2.21 -6.71 2.42
CA ILE A 117 1.24 -7.45 1.59
C ILE A 117 1.98 -8.46 0.70
N PRO A 118 1.71 -9.75 0.84
CA PRO A 118 2.26 -10.78 -0.03
C PRO A 118 1.54 -10.81 -1.39
N PRO A 119 2.13 -11.45 -2.40
CA PRO A 119 1.35 -11.88 -3.56
C PRO A 119 0.12 -12.68 -3.10
N THR A 120 -1.05 -12.38 -3.65
CA THR A 120 -2.31 -12.99 -3.17
C THR A 120 -2.28 -14.52 -3.19
N ALA A 121 -1.57 -15.11 -4.15
CA ALA A 121 -1.39 -16.56 -4.24
C ALA A 121 -0.69 -17.18 -3.00
N ALA A 122 0.17 -16.41 -2.31
CA ALA A 122 0.87 -16.88 -1.11
C ALA A 122 -0.05 -17.00 0.12
N LEU A 123 -1.20 -16.31 0.13
CA LEU A 123 -2.17 -16.41 1.23
C LEU A 123 -3.02 -17.68 1.15
N GLY A 124 -3.32 -18.15 -0.06
CA GLY A 124 -4.09 -19.35 -0.30
C GLY A 124 -5.39 -19.43 0.52
N ALA A 125 -5.73 -20.63 0.99
CA ALA A 125 -6.89 -20.86 1.85
C ALA A 125 -6.74 -20.26 3.26
N GLY A 126 -5.53 -19.89 3.67
CA GLY A 126 -5.22 -19.33 4.99
C GLY A 126 -5.95 -18.01 5.28
N LEU A 127 -6.29 -17.25 4.22
CA LEU A 127 -7.05 -16.00 4.34
C LEU A 127 -8.40 -16.21 5.05
N PHE A 128 -9.00 -17.38 4.93
CA PHE A 128 -10.26 -17.73 5.58
C PHE A 128 -10.09 -18.60 6.84
N SER A 129 -8.87 -18.73 7.35
CA SER A 129 -8.63 -19.39 8.64
C SER A 129 -9.25 -18.57 9.79
N TYR A 130 -9.65 -19.25 10.86
CA TYR A 130 -10.24 -18.57 12.02
C TYR A 130 -9.33 -17.49 12.63
N PRO A 131 -8.01 -17.71 12.81
CA PRO A 131 -7.13 -16.63 13.29
C PRO A 131 -7.12 -15.42 12.35
N GLN A 132 -7.04 -15.63 11.04
CA GLN A 132 -7.03 -14.53 10.07
C GLN A 132 -8.36 -13.81 9.98
N LEU A 133 -9.48 -14.52 10.02
CA LEU A 133 -10.81 -13.90 10.07
C LEU A 133 -10.98 -12.99 11.30
N LYS A 134 -10.38 -13.36 12.43
CA LYS A 134 -10.36 -12.49 13.62
C LYS A 134 -9.54 -11.21 13.40
N ARG A 135 -8.36 -11.32 12.75
CA ARG A 135 -7.56 -10.14 12.39
C ARG A 135 -8.27 -9.27 11.39
N SER A 136 -8.91 -9.89 10.41
CA SER A 136 -9.62 -9.21 9.32
C SER A 136 -11.06 -8.83 9.67
N PHE A 137 -11.48 -8.79 10.95
CA PHE A 137 -12.84 -8.48 11.36
C PHE A 137 -13.35 -7.16 10.75
N TYR A 138 -12.45 -6.17 10.64
CA TYR A 138 -12.75 -4.86 10.09
C TYR A 138 -13.17 -4.92 8.61
N VAL A 139 -12.62 -5.85 7.82
CA VAL A 139 -12.99 -6.07 6.41
C VAL A 139 -14.46 -6.42 6.30
N TRP A 140 -14.95 -7.29 7.20
CA TRP A 140 -16.35 -7.72 7.24
C TRP A 140 -17.26 -6.66 7.86
N PHE A 141 -16.76 -5.93 8.86
CA PHE A 141 -17.48 -4.82 9.47
C PHE A 141 -17.70 -3.68 8.47
N ILE A 142 -16.72 -3.33 7.69
CA ILE A 142 -16.77 -2.29 6.64
C ILE A 142 -17.87 -2.59 5.59
N GLN A 143 -18.25 -3.85 5.37
CA GLN A 143 -19.34 -4.19 4.46
C GLN A 143 -20.70 -3.64 4.93
N GLN A 144 -20.84 -3.26 6.19
CA GLN A 144 -22.07 -2.71 6.77
C GLN A 144 -22.15 -1.19 6.51
N ALA A 145 -22.45 -0.81 5.26
CA ALA A 145 -22.56 0.59 4.85
C ALA A 145 -23.59 1.35 5.72
N GLY A 146 -23.25 2.58 6.10
CA GLY A 146 -24.06 3.42 7.00
C GLY A 146 -23.93 3.08 8.48
N LEU A 147 -23.45 1.88 8.84
CA LEU A 147 -23.10 1.51 10.21
C LEU A 147 -21.60 1.68 10.46
N ALA A 148 -20.78 1.27 9.49
CA ALA A 148 -19.33 1.28 9.64
C ALA A 148 -18.77 2.69 9.73
N GLU A 149 -19.19 3.61 8.86
CA GLU A 149 -18.63 4.95 8.78
C GLU A 149 -18.70 5.73 10.11
N PRO A 150 -19.86 5.80 10.81
CA PRO A 150 -19.90 6.49 12.12
C PRO A 150 -19.00 5.85 13.16
N VAL A 151 -18.84 4.54 13.16
CA VAL A 151 -17.98 3.82 14.11
C VAL A 151 -16.51 4.09 13.80
N LEU A 152 -16.12 4.05 12.54
CA LEU A 152 -14.76 4.35 12.09
C LEU A 152 -14.35 5.79 12.38
N LEU A 153 -15.29 6.72 12.33
CA LEU A 153 -15.05 8.13 12.66
C LEU A 153 -15.08 8.42 14.16
N GLY A 154 -15.53 7.45 14.95
CA GLY A 154 -15.56 7.57 16.42
C GLY A 154 -14.17 7.37 17.04
N ASP A 155 -14.14 7.57 18.36
CA ASP A 155 -12.92 7.39 19.14
C ASP A 155 -12.61 5.91 19.39
N GLY A 156 -11.33 5.57 19.44
CA GLY A 156 -10.83 4.27 19.88
C GLY A 156 -10.71 3.23 18.78
N PHE A 157 -11.38 3.37 17.62
CA PHE A 157 -11.32 2.35 16.56
C PHE A 157 -9.93 2.27 15.92
N TRP A 158 -9.39 3.42 15.53
CA TRP A 158 -8.06 3.47 14.90
C TRP A 158 -6.95 3.11 15.86
N GLU A 159 -7.06 3.59 17.12
CA GLU A 159 -6.13 3.26 18.20
C GLU A 159 -6.07 1.74 18.44
N GLY A 160 -7.23 1.09 18.50
CA GLY A 160 -7.31 -0.36 18.62
C GLY A 160 -6.74 -1.10 17.43
N LEU A 161 -7.07 -0.66 16.21
CA LEU A 161 -6.61 -1.29 14.99
C LEU A 161 -5.08 -1.20 14.83
N TRP A 162 -4.51 -0.03 15.09
CA TRP A 162 -3.05 0.16 15.03
C TRP A 162 -2.32 -0.63 16.12
N ALA A 163 -2.89 -0.67 17.34
CA ALA A 163 -2.32 -1.47 18.44
C ALA A 163 -2.33 -2.98 18.14
N ASP A 164 -3.37 -3.45 17.46
CA ASP A 164 -3.45 -4.85 17.02
C ASP A 164 -2.47 -5.13 15.86
N TRP A 165 -2.31 -4.20 14.92
CA TRP A 165 -1.52 -4.40 13.72
C TRP A 165 -0.02 -4.23 13.93
N SER A 166 0.38 -3.28 14.80
CA SER A 166 1.77 -2.97 15.13
C SER A 166 1.95 -2.89 16.65
N PRO A 167 1.96 -4.04 17.34
CA PRO A 167 2.03 -4.10 18.79
C PRO A 167 3.29 -3.40 19.34
N GLY A 168 3.08 -2.39 20.18
CA GLY A 168 4.17 -1.64 20.80
C GLY A 168 4.60 -0.37 20.06
N TYR A 169 4.10 -0.12 18.86
CA TYR A 169 4.33 1.14 18.15
C TYR A 169 3.41 2.25 18.68
N ASP A 170 3.96 3.43 18.96
CA ASP A 170 3.18 4.63 19.31
C ASP A 170 2.64 5.31 18.05
N ALA A 171 1.42 4.95 17.68
CA ALA A 171 0.76 5.44 16.48
C ALA A 171 0.01 6.78 16.66
N ALA A 172 0.10 7.43 17.83
CA ALA A 172 -0.74 8.59 18.14
C ALA A 172 -0.61 9.72 17.10
N ALA A 173 0.62 10.00 16.65
CA ALA A 173 0.87 11.03 15.64
C ALA A 173 0.34 10.64 14.25
N ASP A 174 0.47 9.39 13.85
CA ASP A 174 0.01 8.87 12.56
C ASP A 174 -1.52 8.82 12.50
N ILE A 175 -2.17 8.39 13.56
CA ILE A 175 -3.64 8.43 13.69
C ILE A 175 -4.16 9.86 13.66
N ALA A 176 -3.48 10.80 14.33
CA ALA A 176 -3.86 12.21 14.30
C ALA A 176 -3.73 12.79 12.87
N GLU A 177 -2.66 12.44 12.14
CA GLU A 177 -2.50 12.85 10.75
C GLU A 177 -3.55 12.22 9.84
N PHE A 178 -3.86 10.93 10.01
CA PHE A 178 -4.94 10.26 9.27
C PHE A 178 -6.29 10.96 9.50
N ARG A 179 -6.67 11.22 10.76
CA ARG A 179 -7.92 11.91 11.12
C ARG A 179 -7.99 13.36 10.61
N ARG A 180 -6.87 13.99 10.37
CA ARG A 180 -6.83 15.33 9.78
C ARG A 180 -7.39 15.37 8.35
N TRP A 181 -7.21 14.28 7.61
CA TRP A 181 -7.60 14.17 6.21
C TRP A 181 -8.84 13.32 5.98
N VAL A 182 -9.05 12.33 6.82
CA VAL A 182 -10.15 11.38 6.67
C VAL A 182 -11.27 11.72 7.67
N GLY A 183 -12.35 12.20 7.12
CA GLY A 183 -13.55 12.62 7.85
C GLY A 183 -14.83 12.15 7.16
N ALA A 184 -15.96 12.74 7.55
CA ALA A 184 -17.29 12.31 7.08
C ALA A 184 -17.45 12.34 5.55
N GLU A 185 -16.74 13.23 4.87
CA GLU A 185 -16.84 13.38 3.41
C GLU A 185 -15.95 12.39 2.65
N THR A 186 -14.91 11.85 3.27
CA THR A 186 -13.90 11.00 2.61
C THR A 186 -13.94 9.55 3.05
N ILE A 187 -14.40 9.25 4.28
CA ILE A 187 -14.36 7.90 4.84
C ILE A 187 -15.01 6.84 3.93
N ALA A 188 -16.11 7.17 3.26
CA ALA A 188 -16.77 6.25 2.34
C ALA A 188 -15.86 5.85 1.16
N GLY A 189 -15.10 6.80 0.60
CA GLY A 189 -14.11 6.55 -0.45
C GLY A 189 -12.93 5.71 0.04
N VAL A 190 -12.44 6.01 1.26
CA VAL A 190 -11.32 5.30 1.90
C VAL A 190 -11.63 3.82 2.12
N VAL A 191 -12.85 3.48 2.54
CA VAL A 191 -13.25 2.09 2.81
C VAL A 191 -13.82 1.36 1.60
N ASN A 192 -14.11 2.06 0.50
CA ASN A 192 -14.76 1.46 -0.66
C ASN A 192 -13.94 0.32 -1.32
N PRO A 193 -12.59 0.33 -1.37
CA PRO A 193 -11.83 -0.80 -1.90
C PRO A 193 -12.14 -2.13 -1.22
N TYR A 194 -12.40 -2.12 0.10
CA TYR A 194 -12.83 -3.31 0.82
C TYR A 194 -14.22 -3.78 0.37
N ARG A 195 -15.14 -2.86 0.10
CA ARG A 195 -16.49 -3.18 -0.42
C ARG A 195 -16.42 -3.70 -1.84
N ALA A 196 -15.67 -3.03 -2.69
CA ALA A 196 -15.47 -3.40 -4.08
C ALA A 196 -14.81 -4.78 -4.26
N SER A 197 -14.02 -5.22 -3.27
CA SER A 197 -13.42 -6.57 -3.27
C SER A 197 -14.47 -7.70 -3.17
N PHE A 198 -15.69 -7.41 -2.68
CA PHE A 198 -16.77 -8.38 -2.55
C PHE A 198 -18.01 -8.03 -3.37
N ASN A 199 -18.07 -6.83 -3.91
CA ASN A 199 -19.20 -6.36 -4.73
C ASN A 199 -18.72 -5.49 -5.90
N ALA A 200 -18.68 -6.06 -7.09
CA ALA A 200 -18.25 -5.35 -8.30
C ALA A 200 -19.16 -4.15 -8.66
N GLU A 201 -20.40 -4.11 -8.19
CA GLU A 201 -21.32 -2.99 -8.48
C GLU A 201 -20.90 -1.66 -7.83
N VAL A 202 -20.04 -1.73 -6.78
CA VAL A 202 -19.50 -0.56 -6.11
C VAL A 202 -18.02 -0.30 -6.48
N ALA A 203 -17.51 -0.96 -7.52
CA ALA A 203 -16.21 -0.66 -8.12
C ALA A 203 -16.32 0.45 -9.17
N GLU A 204 -15.21 1.13 -9.45
CA GLU A 204 -15.15 2.06 -10.57
C GLU A 204 -15.32 1.29 -11.89
N PRO A 205 -16.25 1.69 -12.77
CA PRO A 205 -16.35 1.11 -14.09
C PRO A 205 -15.05 1.22 -14.89
N ASP A 206 -14.83 0.28 -15.79
CA ASP A 206 -13.67 0.23 -16.69
C ASP A 206 -12.30 0.08 -15.98
N THR A 207 -12.28 -0.44 -14.74
CA THR A 207 -11.04 -0.76 -14.00
C THR A 207 -10.89 -2.25 -13.68
N GLU A 208 -11.74 -3.11 -14.26
CA GLU A 208 -11.76 -4.55 -13.96
C GLU A 208 -10.46 -5.25 -14.34
N ALA A 209 -9.85 -4.82 -15.45
CA ALA A 209 -8.58 -5.39 -15.92
C ALA A 209 -7.41 -5.04 -14.99
N GLU A 210 -7.36 -3.79 -14.53
CA GLU A 210 -6.40 -3.32 -13.54
C GLU A 210 -6.62 -4.03 -12.19
N ALA A 211 -7.86 -4.18 -11.76
CA ALA A 211 -8.19 -4.89 -10.53
C ALA A 211 -7.79 -6.38 -10.61
N ALA A 212 -8.08 -7.05 -11.72
CA ALA A 212 -7.69 -8.45 -11.94
C ALA A 212 -6.16 -8.63 -11.95
N ALA A 213 -5.42 -7.64 -12.45
CA ALA A 213 -3.96 -7.69 -12.47
C ALA A 213 -3.34 -7.73 -11.06
N SER A 214 -4.02 -7.20 -10.03
CA SER A 214 -3.54 -7.26 -8.64
C SER A 214 -3.50 -8.67 -8.05
N MET A 215 -4.16 -9.63 -8.70
CA MET A 215 -4.18 -11.04 -8.32
C MET A 215 -3.10 -11.86 -9.04
N CYS A 216 -2.38 -11.27 -9.99
CA CYS A 216 -1.34 -11.95 -10.76
C CYS A 216 -0.04 -12.06 -9.97
N LEU A 217 0.80 -13.04 -10.34
CA LEU A 217 2.16 -13.11 -9.83
C LEU A 217 3.01 -11.96 -10.40
N PRO A 218 3.91 -11.35 -9.61
CA PRO A 218 4.70 -10.22 -10.06
C PRO A 218 5.67 -10.62 -11.19
N PRO A 219 5.62 -9.94 -12.34
CA PRO A 219 6.44 -10.29 -13.50
C PRO A 219 7.85 -9.67 -13.50
N ILE A 220 8.13 -8.77 -12.54
CA ILE A 220 9.41 -8.07 -12.41
C ILE A 220 10.04 -8.35 -11.06
N PRO A 221 11.36 -8.11 -10.86
CA PRO A 221 12.02 -8.27 -9.58
C PRO A 221 11.26 -7.57 -8.46
N THR A 222 10.93 -8.33 -7.41
CA THR A 222 10.09 -7.86 -6.30
C THR A 222 10.76 -8.17 -4.97
N LEU A 223 10.98 -7.14 -4.14
CA LEU A 223 11.33 -7.31 -2.73
C LEU A 223 10.05 -7.27 -1.90
N TYR A 224 9.76 -8.36 -1.23
CA TYR A 224 8.65 -8.41 -0.27
C TYR A 224 9.20 -8.45 1.16
N LEU A 225 8.83 -7.44 1.97
CA LEU A 225 9.15 -7.37 3.40
C LEU A 225 7.88 -7.53 4.22
N HIS A 226 7.94 -8.36 5.27
CA HIS A 226 6.81 -8.60 6.16
C HIS A 226 7.25 -8.62 7.62
N GLY A 227 6.41 -8.14 8.53
CA GLY A 227 6.68 -8.15 9.96
C GLY A 227 6.20 -9.45 10.63
N SER A 228 7.01 -10.07 11.48
CA SER A 228 6.65 -11.35 12.11
C SER A 228 5.49 -11.21 13.11
N THR A 229 5.21 -10.00 13.59
CA THR A 229 4.10 -9.69 14.50
C THR A 229 2.99 -8.89 13.84
N ASP A 230 2.93 -8.88 12.49
CA ASP A 230 1.86 -8.23 11.74
C ASP A 230 0.48 -8.75 12.16
N GLY A 231 -0.34 -7.84 12.70
CA GLY A 231 -1.68 -8.16 13.17
C GLY A 231 -2.77 -7.96 12.12
N ALA A 232 -2.45 -7.43 10.93
CA ALA A 232 -3.37 -7.36 9.80
C ALA A 232 -3.35 -8.64 8.97
N ILE A 233 -2.15 -9.09 8.59
CA ILE A 233 -1.92 -10.36 7.90
C ILE A 233 -0.92 -11.18 8.71
N GLY A 234 -1.37 -12.32 9.25
CA GLY A 234 -0.52 -13.16 10.08
C GLY A 234 0.61 -13.81 9.32
N ALA A 235 1.85 -13.68 9.82
CA ALA A 235 3.02 -14.27 9.19
C ALA A 235 2.91 -15.81 9.04
N GLU A 236 2.10 -16.48 9.86
CA GLU A 236 1.80 -17.91 9.73
C GLU A 236 1.05 -18.32 8.46
N LEU A 237 0.47 -17.33 7.75
CA LEU A 237 -0.20 -17.56 6.46
C LEU A 237 0.78 -17.63 5.28
N LEU A 238 1.99 -17.11 5.46
CA LEU A 238 2.97 -16.94 4.40
C LEU A 238 3.61 -18.28 4.03
N THR A 239 2.88 -19.05 3.22
CA THR A 239 3.34 -20.33 2.70
C THR A 239 3.83 -20.18 1.27
N ASP A 240 4.99 -20.79 0.95
CA ASP A 240 5.57 -20.80 -0.39
C ASP A 240 5.67 -19.40 -1.06
N VAL A 241 6.05 -18.39 -0.29
CA VAL A 241 6.20 -17.01 -0.81
C VAL A 241 7.20 -16.95 -1.96
N ALA A 242 8.30 -17.72 -1.87
CA ALA A 242 9.32 -17.75 -2.91
C ALA A 242 8.76 -18.25 -4.26
N GLY A 243 7.88 -19.27 -4.23
CA GLY A 243 7.19 -19.76 -5.44
C GLY A 243 6.21 -18.74 -6.04
N CYS A 244 5.77 -17.76 -5.22
CA CYS A 244 4.89 -16.67 -5.66
C CYS A 244 5.65 -15.42 -6.13
N LEU A 245 6.98 -15.43 -6.13
CA LEU A 245 7.86 -14.36 -6.60
C LEU A 245 8.76 -14.86 -7.75
N PRO A 246 8.19 -15.17 -8.92
CA PRO A 246 8.88 -15.94 -9.97
C PRO A 246 9.96 -15.17 -10.73
N ALA A 247 9.97 -13.84 -10.67
CA ALA A 247 10.98 -13.06 -11.39
C ALA A 247 12.35 -13.18 -10.73
N ASP A 248 13.38 -13.36 -11.54
CA ASP A 248 14.77 -13.43 -11.07
C ASP A 248 15.15 -12.15 -10.30
N GLY A 249 15.89 -12.31 -9.20
CA GLY A 249 16.24 -11.21 -8.30
C GLY A 249 15.15 -10.83 -7.28
N SER A 250 14.01 -11.55 -7.29
CA SER A 250 12.99 -11.37 -6.25
C SER A 250 13.44 -11.95 -4.91
N VAL A 251 13.07 -11.28 -3.81
CA VAL A 251 13.47 -11.64 -2.45
C VAL A 251 12.29 -11.51 -1.50
N PHE A 252 12.15 -12.44 -0.58
CA PHE A 252 11.25 -12.33 0.58
C PHE A 252 12.05 -12.30 1.87
N GLU A 253 11.74 -11.37 2.74
CA GLU A 253 12.34 -11.29 4.07
C GLU A 253 11.28 -11.05 5.15
N LEU A 254 11.37 -11.81 6.24
CA LEU A 254 10.57 -11.64 7.44
C LEU A 254 11.38 -10.85 8.46
N LEU A 255 10.82 -9.72 8.95
CA LEU A 255 11.43 -8.88 9.97
C LEU A 255 10.90 -9.33 11.35
N ASP A 256 11.79 -9.80 12.20
CA ASP A 256 11.41 -10.32 13.50
C ASP A 256 11.01 -9.22 14.49
N GLY A 257 9.90 -9.44 15.21
CA GLY A 257 9.36 -8.51 16.21
C GLY A 257 8.74 -7.23 15.64
N VAL A 258 8.57 -7.13 14.32
CA VAL A 258 8.01 -5.96 13.63
C VAL A 258 6.57 -6.24 13.21
N GLY A 259 5.69 -5.25 13.32
CA GLY A 259 4.28 -5.32 12.94
C GLY A 259 4.02 -4.90 11.50
N HIS A 260 2.80 -4.41 11.26
CA HIS A 260 2.29 -4.08 9.94
C HIS A 260 2.95 -2.83 9.32
N PHE A 261 3.19 -1.80 10.13
CA PHE A 261 3.78 -0.55 9.67
C PHE A 261 5.31 -0.57 9.77
N LEU A 262 5.93 -1.62 9.23
CA LEU A 262 7.37 -1.91 9.36
C LEU A 262 8.28 -0.72 9.00
N HIS A 263 7.90 0.09 8.02
CA HIS A 263 8.65 1.27 7.58
C HIS A 263 8.56 2.46 8.54
N LEU A 264 7.64 2.41 9.50
CA LEU A 264 7.52 3.36 10.61
C LEU A 264 8.13 2.81 11.89
N GLU A 265 7.98 1.50 12.13
CA GLU A 265 8.48 0.83 13.33
C GLU A 265 10.00 0.70 13.32
N THR A 266 10.58 0.37 12.17
CA THR A 266 12.02 0.12 12.00
C THR A 266 12.55 0.75 10.70
N PRO A 267 12.45 2.10 10.54
CA PRO A 267 12.74 2.77 9.27
C PRO A 267 14.15 2.51 8.74
N ASP A 268 15.17 2.52 9.61
CA ASP A 268 16.56 2.30 9.21
C ASP A 268 16.82 0.86 8.74
N GLU A 269 16.19 -0.13 9.39
CA GLU A 269 16.30 -1.53 8.99
C GLU A 269 15.59 -1.78 7.65
N VAL A 270 14.38 -1.24 7.48
CA VAL A 270 13.64 -1.33 6.23
C VAL A 270 14.43 -0.66 5.10
N TRP A 271 14.97 0.53 5.35
CA TRP A 271 15.79 1.20 4.36
C TRP A 271 17.05 0.38 4.00
N ARG A 272 17.75 -0.15 4.97
CA ARG A 272 18.94 -0.99 4.73
C ARG A 272 18.64 -2.15 3.78
N ARG A 273 17.46 -2.79 3.93
CA ARG A 273 17.01 -3.88 3.04
C ARG A 273 16.68 -3.36 1.64
N ILE A 274 15.87 -2.31 1.56
CA ILE A 274 15.46 -1.71 0.29
C ILE A 274 16.66 -1.16 -0.47
N GLY A 275 17.49 -0.32 0.17
CA GLY A 275 18.63 0.34 -0.46
C GLY A 275 19.67 -0.68 -0.95
N GLY A 276 19.97 -1.73 -0.15
CA GLY A 276 20.83 -2.81 -0.58
C GLY A 276 20.30 -3.53 -1.82
N TRP A 277 19.04 -3.93 -1.80
CA TRP A 277 18.42 -4.66 -2.91
C TRP A 277 18.24 -3.81 -4.19
N LEU A 278 18.04 -2.49 -4.05
CA LEU A 278 17.92 -1.61 -5.23
C LEU A 278 19.25 -1.44 -5.96
N THR A 279 20.39 -1.60 -5.27
CA THR A 279 21.74 -1.45 -5.84
C THR A 279 22.29 -2.73 -6.48
N ASP A 280 21.71 -3.90 -6.16
CA ASP A 280 22.02 -5.19 -6.78
C ASP A 280 21.35 -5.32 -8.15
#